data_b6a42b5aa43e85d293543f78974bae98
#
_entry.id   b6a42b5aa43e85d293543f78974bae98
#
_cell.length_a   1.000
_cell.length_b   1.000
_cell.length_c   1.000
_cell.angle_alpha   90.00
_cell.angle_beta   90.00
_cell.angle_gamma   90.00
#
_symmetry.space_group_name_H-M   'P 1'
#
loop_
_entity.id
_entity.type
_entity.pdbx_description
1 polymer ?
#
loop_
_entity_poly.entity_id
_entity_poly.type
_entity_poly.pdbx_seq_one_letter_code
_entity_poly.pdbx_strand_id
1 'polypeptide(L)'
;ASMNYKELPQDVKAGDHILLSDGLVNLEVVSVDGEDIHTKILNSGKMSDRKRVAVPGIAINLPAVSETDADDIEFGCRMNMDWIAASFIQRGKDVLTIRKILEKHDSHMKIISKIECQAAVNNIDDIIKMSDGIMVARGDLGVEVPAEEVPMLQKVLIHKCQAAGKPVITATQMLESMCNNPRPTRAETSDVANAILD
;
A
#
# COMPACT_ATOMS: atom_id res chain seq x y z
N ALA A 1 11.58 17.44 11.45
CA ALA A 1 10.48 17.26 10.49
C ALA A 1 9.20 17.00 11.30
N SER A 2 8.05 17.41 10.79
CA SER A 2 6.75 17.12 11.39
C SER A 2 5.99 16.15 10.47
N MET A 3 5.12 15.32 11.06
CA MET A 3 4.24 14.43 10.32
C MET A 3 2.80 14.50 10.85
N ASN A 4 1.86 14.07 10.03
CA ASN A 4 0.43 14.20 10.34
C ASN A 4 -0.05 13.17 11.37
N TYR A 5 0.61 12.02 11.47
CA TYR A 5 0.27 10.98 12.44
C TYR A 5 0.97 11.26 13.76
N LYS A 6 0.23 11.89 14.68
CA LYS A 6 0.77 12.34 15.99
C LYS A 6 1.03 11.21 16.98
N GLU A 7 0.45 10.05 16.75
CA GLU A 7 0.57 8.89 17.65
C GLU A 7 1.81 8.04 17.34
N LEU A 8 2.55 8.34 16.24
CA LEU A 8 3.75 7.60 15.89
C LEU A 8 4.75 7.40 17.03
N PRO A 9 5.00 8.40 17.91
CA PRO A 9 5.89 8.20 19.05
C PRO A 9 5.46 7.09 20.02
N GLN A 10 4.17 6.72 20.02
CA GLN A 10 3.64 5.63 20.86
C GLN A 10 3.81 4.26 20.18
N ASP A 11 3.92 4.24 18.86
CA ASP A 11 4.00 3.01 18.07
C ASP A 11 5.44 2.55 17.83
N VAL A 12 6.44 3.46 17.90
CA VAL A 12 7.84 3.16 17.60
C VAL A 12 8.70 3.08 18.88
N LYS A 13 9.78 2.33 18.79
CA LYS A 13 10.78 2.17 19.86
C LYS A 13 12.20 2.21 19.30
N ALA A 14 13.19 2.35 20.18
CA ALA A 14 14.60 2.31 19.79
C ALA A 14 14.93 1.03 18.99
N GLY A 15 15.62 1.20 17.88
CA GLY A 15 15.99 0.16 16.92
C GLY A 15 14.99 -0.04 15.77
N ASP A 16 13.81 0.58 15.81
CA ASP A 16 12.87 0.57 14.70
C ASP A 16 13.35 1.47 13.56
N HIS A 17 12.88 1.19 12.36
CA HIS A 17 13.24 1.96 11.17
C HIS A 17 12.07 2.82 10.69
N ILE A 18 12.39 4.07 10.33
CA ILE A 18 11.47 4.99 9.67
C ILE A 18 12.01 5.28 8.28
N LEU A 19 11.23 4.96 7.26
CA LEU A 19 11.59 5.17 5.87
C LEU A 19 10.88 6.40 5.32
N LEU A 20 11.64 7.29 4.68
CA LEU A 20 11.13 8.51 4.06
C LEU A 20 11.29 8.46 2.56
N SER A 21 10.42 9.19 1.84
CA SER A 21 10.49 9.34 0.38
C SER A 21 10.55 7.98 -0.34
N ASP A 22 9.58 7.12 -0.08
CA ASP A 22 9.45 5.79 -0.70
C ASP A 22 10.67 4.88 -0.45
N GLY A 23 11.22 4.95 0.78
CA GLY A 23 12.34 4.14 1.23
C GLY A 23 13.73 4.68 0.86
N LEU A 24 13.81 5.84 0.19
CA LEU A 24 15.10 6.42 -0.23
C LEU A 24 15.95 6.93 0.94
N VAL A 25 15.33 7.33 2.05
CA VAL A 25 16.03 7.75 3.27
C VAL A 25 15.61 6.86 4.41
N ASN A 26 16.57 6.20 5.04
CA ASN A 26 16.37 5.30 6.16
C ASN A 26 16.85 5.97 7.46
N LEU A 27 15.97 5.99 8.44
CA LEU A 27 16.21 6.51 9.78
C LEU A 27 16.09 5.36 10.79
N GLU A 28 17.02 5.26 11.73
CA GLU A 28 16.93 4.36 12.88
C GLU A 28 16.46 5.17 14.09
N VAL A 29 15.43 4.71 14.78
CA VAL A 29 14.95 5.32 16.01
C VAL A 29 15.97 5.08 17.13
N VAL A 30 16.45 6.15 17.72
CA VAL A 30 17.39 6.09 18.86
C VAL A 30 16.64 6.17 20.18
N SER A 31 15.70 7.09 20.29
CA SER A 31 14.87 7.28 21.48
C SER A 31 13.59 8.04 21.14
N VAL A 32 12.61 7.95 22.01
CA VAL A 32 11.37 8.72 21.97
C VAL A 32 11.29 9.54 23.25
N ASP A 33 11.03 10.84 23.12
CA ASP A 33 10.85 11.75 24.25
C ASP A 33 9.58 12.59 24.02
N GLY A 34 8.51 12.21 24.69
CA GLY A 34 7.20 12.82 24.52
C GLY A 34 6.68 12.66 23.08
N GLU A 35 6.53 13.78 22.37
CA GLU A 35 6.09 13.81 20.97
C GLU A 35 7.28 13.74 19.98
N ASP A 36 8.51 13.78 20.45
CA ASP A 36 9.70 13.80 19.61
C ASP A 36 10.33 12.43 19.47
N ILE A 37 10.62 12.03 18.22
CA ILE A 37 11.35 10.82 17.89
C ILE A 37 12.76 11.23 17.46
N HIS A 38 13.75 10.86 18.25
CA HIS A 38 15.15 11.06 17.93
C HIS A 38 15.64 9.93 17.04
N THR A 39 16.17 10.28 15.87
CA THR A 39 16.58 9.30 14.89
C THR A 39 18.01 9.52 14.42
N LYS A 40 18.67 8.44 14.01
CA LYS A 40 19.94 8.44 13.31
C LYS A 40 19.69 8.21 11.82
N ILE A 41 20.22 9.11 10.97
CA ILE A 41 20.14 8.97 9.51
C ILE A 41 21.17 7.92 9.08
N LEU A 42 20.70 6.84 8.44
CA LEU A 42 21.57 5.73 8.02
C LEU A 42 22.15 5.92 6.62
N ASN A 43 21.45 6.66 5.75
CA ASN A 43 21.94 6.95 4.40
C ASN A 43 21.49 8.33 3.93
N SER A 44 22.22 8.90 2.98
CA SER A 44 21.91 10.20 2.39
C SER A 44 20.83 10.08 1.29
N GLY A 45 19.96 11.07 1.21
CA GLY A 45 18.95 11.16 0.16
C GLY A 45 18.34 12.57 0.06
N LYS A 46 17.69 12.84 -1.06
CA LYS A 46 16.91 14.07 -1.21
C LYS A 46 15.57 13.92 -0.53
N MET A 47 15.21 14.88 0.29
CA MET A 47 13.92 14.96 0.96
C MET A 47 13.21 16.24 0.55
N SER A 48 11.91 16.17 0.33
CA SER A 48 11.04 17.32 0.08
C SER A 48 9.81 17.24 0.97
N ASP A 49 9.03 18.31 1.00
CA ASP A 49 7.78 18.35 1.77
C ASP A 49 6.75 17.37 1.23
N ARG A 50 5.83 16.97 2.11
CA ARG A 50 4.68 16.09 1.79
C ARG A 50 5.09 14.73 1.23
N LYS A 51 6.23 14.20 1.69
CA LYS A 51 6.65 12.84 1.34
C LYS A 51 6.07 11.82 2.29
N ARG A 52 5.83 10.64 1.75
CA ARG A 52 5.36 9.49 2.51
C ARG A 52 6.39 9.07 3.55
N VAL A 53 5.88 8.65 4.70
CA VAL A 53 6.64 8.01 5.77
C VAL A 53 6.11 6.59 5.91
N ALA A 54 7.01 5.61 5.95
CA ALA A 54 6.70 4.22 6.21
C ALA A 54 7.47 3.74 7.45
N VAL A 55 6.88 2.84 8.19
CA VAL A 55 7.49 2.21 9.38
C VAL A 55 7.32 0.68 9.26
N PRO A 56 8.22 0.04 8.50
CA PRO A 56 8.07 -1.38 8.19
C PRO A 56 7.96 -2.25 9.44
N GLY A 57 7.04 -3.21 9.42
CA GLY A 57 6.84 -4.14 10.52
C GLY A 57 6.07 -3.59 11.72
N ILE A 58 5.68 -2.32 11.71
CA ILE A 58 4.93 -1.68 12.80
C ILE A 58 3.45 -1.54 12.40
N ALA A 59 2.57 -2.03 13.24
CA ALA A 59 1.13 -1.89 13.06
C ALA A 59 0.71 -0.47 13.45
N ILE A 60 0.46 0.39 12.47
CA ILE A 60 -0.07 1.74 12.69
C ILE A 60 -1.57 1.65 12.94
N ASN A 61 -2.04 2.28 14.02
CA ASN A 61 -3.44 2.26 14.41
C ASN A 61 -4.24 3.40 13.75
N LEU A 62 -4.20 3.47 12.42
CA LEU A 62 -5.04 4.38 11.65
C LEU A 62 -6.36 3.74 11.29
N PRO A 63 -7.48 4.49 11.26
CA PRO A 63 -8.72 3.99 10.72
C PRO A 63 -8.55 3.66 9.23
N ALA A 64 -9.14 2.55 8.79
CA ALA A 64 -9.07 2.11 7.38
C ALA A 64 -9.73 3.11 6.41
N VAL A 65 -10.66 3.92 6.93
CA VAL A 65 -11.37 4.98 6.19
C VAL A 65 -11.41 6.19 7.11
N SER A 66 -10.75 7.27 6.72
CA SER A 66 -10.85 8.56 7.40
C SER A 66 -12.19 9.26 7.08
N GLU A 67 -12.48 10.35 7.76
CA GLU A 67 -13.66 11.17 7.42
C GLU A 67 -13.59 11.69 5.98
N THR A 68 -12.43 12.15 5.55
CA THR A 68 -12.19 12.62 4.18
C THR A 68 -12.39 11.48 3.17
N ASP A 69 -11.88 10.27 3.46
CA ASP A 69 -12.08 9.11 2.58
C ASP A 69 -13.57 8.75 2.48
N ALA A 70 -14.33 8.86 3.58
CA ALA A 70 -15.77 8.61 3.57
C ALA A 70 -16.50 9.60 2.66
N ASP A 71 -16.16 10.89 2.73
CA ASP A 71 -16.72 11.93 1.86
C ASP A 71 -16.40 11.68 0.39
N ASP A 72 -15.16 11.27 0.09
CA ASP A 72 -14.71 10.93 -1.26
C ASP A 72 -15.44 9.69 -1.79
N ILE A 73 -15.65 8.67 -0.97
CA ILE A 73 -16.43 7.47 -1.34
C ILE A 73 -17.88 7.85 -1.63
N GLU A 74 -18.51 8.68 -0.77
CA GLU A 74 -19.88 9.19 -0.98
C GLU A 74 -19.97 10.01 -2.27
N PHE A 75 -18.94 10.82 -2.58
CA PHE A 75 -18.86 11.53 -3.85
C PHE A 75 -18.81 10.55 -5.03
N GLY A 76 -17.97 9.51 -4.96
CA GLY A 76 -17.90 8.46 -5.97
C GLY A 76 -19.26 7.77 -6.20
N CYS A 77 -20.01 7.49 -5.14
CA CYS A 77 -21.36 6.93 -5.23
C CYS A 77 -22.31 7.87 -6.00
N ARG A 78 -22.29 9.18 -5.67
CA ARG A 78 -23.12 10.18 -6.37
C ARG A 78 -22.77 10.33 -7.85
N MET A 79 -21.50 10.11 -8.20
CA MET A 79 -21.01 10.17 -9.57
C MET A 79 -21.21 8.88 -10.35
N ASN A 80 -21.83 7.85 -9.76
CA ASN A 80 -22.03 6.52 -10.33
C ASN A 80 -20.74 5.91 -10.88
N MET A 81 -19.66 5.99 -10.09
CA MET A 81 -18.40 5.33 -10.44
C MET A 81 -18.54 3.81 -10.38
N ASP A 82 -17.81 3.09 -11.24
CA ASP A 82 -17.87 1.63 -11.32
C ASP A 82 -16.98 0.95 -10.29
N TRP A 83 -15.81 1.55 -10.00
CA TRP A 83 -14.77 0.97 -9.16
C TRP A 83 -14.18 1.96 -8.19
N ILE A 84 -13.81 1.46 -7.02
CA ILE A 84 -12.95 2.13 -6.05
C ILE A 84 -11.69 1.31 -5.81
N ALA A 85 -10.52 1.94 -5.90
CA ALA A 85 -9.24 1.35 -5.51
C ALA A 85 -8.86 1.83 -4.10
N ALA A 86 -9.04 0.95 -3.12
CA ALA A 86 -8.84 1.27 -1.71
C ALA A 86 -7.39 1.03 -1.30
N SER A 87 -6.67 2.11 -0.95
CA SER A 87 -5.28 2.05 -0.48
C SER A 87 -5.19 1.59 0.98
N PHE A 88 -4.05 1.00 1.33
CA PHE A 88 -3.70 0.60 2.70
C PHE A 88 -4.70 -0.32 3.40
N ILE A 89 -5.37 -1.17 2.65
CA ILE A 89 -6.19 -2.24 3.22
C ILE A 89 -5.27 -3.23 3.95
N GLN A 90 -5.53 -3.47 5.23
CA GLN A 90 -4.75 -4.37 6.06
C GLN A 90 -5.51 -5.67 6.40
N ARG A 91 -6.83 -5.64 6.39
CA ARG A 91 -7.71 -6.75 6.82
C ARG A 91 -9.03 -6.73 6.06
N GLY A 92 -9.71 -7.85 6.01
CA GLY A 92 -11.06 -7.93 5.41
C GLY A 92 -12.09 -7.00 6.05
N LYS A 93 -11.95 -6.70 7.35
CA LYS A 93 -12.81 -5.74 8.06
C LYS A 93 -12.67 -4.30 7.49
N ASP A 94 -11.52 -3.93 6.96
CA ASP A 94 -11.31 -2.61 6.36
C ASP A 94 -12.15 -2.47 5.09
N VAL A 95 -12.18 -3.52 4.28
CA VAL A 95 -13.03 -3.61 3.08
C VAL A 95 -14.52 -3.54 3.46
N LEU A 96 -14.92 -4.20 4.56
CA LEU A 96 -16.30 -4.15 5.04
C LEU A 96 -16.71 -2.73 5.47
N THR A 97 -15.79 -1.92 5.98
CA THR A 97 -16.07 -0.53 6.32
C THR A 97 -16.44 0.27 5.07
N ILE A 98 -15.70 0.12 3.98
CA ILE A 98 -16.01 0.73 2.69
C ILE A 98 -17.36 0.22 2.18
N ARG A 99 -17.56 -1.11 2.20
CA ARG A 99 -18.80 -1.72 1.70
C ARG A 99 -20.04 -1.19 2.38
N LYS A 100 -19.99 -0.93 3.69
CA LYS A 100 -21.12 -0.32 4.43
C LYS A 100 -21.46 1.09 3.94
N ILE A 101 -20.46 1.86 3.51
CA ILE A 101 -20.72 3.20 2.92
C ILE A 101 -21.40 3.02 1.56
N LEU A 102 -20.92 2.08 0.72
CA LEU A 102 -21.55 1.80 -0.57
C LEU A 102 -23.00 1.33 -0.42
N GLU A 103 -23.27 0.44 0.54
CA GLU A 103 -24.62 -0.05 0.84
C GLU A 103 -25.56 1.07 1.31
N LYS A 104 -25.08 1.98 2.18
CA LYS A 104 -25.84 3.16 2.64
C LYS A 104 -26.29 4.05 1.48
N HIS A 105 -25.54 4.09 0.40
CA HIS A 105 -25.80 4.90 -0.80
C HIS A 105 -26.41 4.10 -1.96
N ASP A 106 -26.80 2.84 -1.73
CA ASP A 106 -27.31 1.93 -2.76
C ASP A 106 -26.39 1.88 -4.01
N SER A 107 -25.09 1.92 -3.78
CA SER A 107 -24.07 2.00 -4.84
C SER A 107 -23.65 0.62 -5.33
N HIS A 108 -23.56 0.45 -6.65
CA HIS A 108 -23.06 -0.77 -7.31
C HIS A 108 -21.54 -0.82 -7.45
N MET A 109 -20.84 0.19 -6.95
CA MET A 109 -19.38 0.33 -7.06
C MET A 109 -18.65 -0.89 -6.49
N LYS A 110 -17.65 -1.37 -7.22
CA LYS A 110 -16.82 -2.52 -6.85
C LYS A 110 -15.56 -2.07 -6.12
N ILE A 111 -15.06 -2.91 -5.23
CA ILE A 111 -13.90 -2.59 -4.39
C ILE A 111 -12.70 -3.40 -4.86
N ILE A 112 -11.63 -2.70 -5.30
CA ILE A 112 -10.30 -3.25 -5.50
C ILE A 112 -9.46 -2.90 -4.28
N SER A 113 -9.05 -3.90 -3.52
CA SER A 113 -8.16 -3.69 -2.37
C SER A 113 -6.71 -3.68 -2.83
N LYS A 114 -5.98 -2.62 -2.49
CA LYS A 114 -4.56 -2.47 -2.79
C LYS A 114 -3.74 -3.13 -1.67
N ILE A 115 -2.87 -4.06 -2.07
CA ILE A 115 -1.96 -4.78 -1.18
C ILE A 115 -0.63 -4.03 -1.18
N GLU A 116 -0.37 -3.32 -0.08
CA GLU A 116 0.69 -2.33 0.04
C GLU A 116 1.58 -2.53 1.27
N CYS A 117 1.24 -3.48 2.15
CA CYS A 117 1.97 -3.70 3.40
C CYS A 117 1.98 -5.17 3.83
N GLN A 118 2.88 -5.52 4.74
CA GLN A 118 3.00 -6.89 5.28
C GLN A 118 1.72 -7.36 5.95
N ALA A 119 0.99 -6.48 6.64
CA ALA A 119 -0.27 -6.84 7.29
C ALA A 119 -1.33 -7.31 6.28
N ALA A 120 -1.39 -6.66 5.09
CA ALA A 120 -2.27 -7.08 4.01
C ALA A 120 -1.89 -8.45 3.45
N VAL A 121 -0.60 -8.72 3.27
CA VAL A 121 -0.10 -10.03 2.82
C VAL A 121 -0.51 -11.13 3.81
N ASN A 122 -0.35 -10.89 5.11
CA ASN A 122 -0.69 -11.85 6.16
C ASN A 122 -2.20 -12.15 6.23
N ASN A 123 -3.05 -11.20 5.86
CA ASN A 123 -4.51 -11.30 5.91
C ASN A 123 -5.15 -11.45 4.52
N ILE A 124 -4.36 -11.84 3.51
CA ILE A 124 -4.79 -11.79 2.11
C ILE A 124 -6.05 -12.60 1.81
N ASP A 125 -6.22 -13.76 2.43
CA ASP A 125 -7.38 -14.63 2.18
C ASP A 125 -8.70 -13.95 2.61
N ASP A 126 -8.69 -13.28 3.76
CA ASP A 126 -9.84 -12.51 4.25
C ASP A 126 -10.10 -11.28 3.37
N ILE A 127 -9.03 -10.60 2.92
CA ILE A 127 -9.13 -9.43 2.04
C ILE A 127 -9.72 -9.85 0.69
N ILE A 128 -9.22 -10.92 0.08
CA ILE A 128 -9.75 -11.44 -1.19
C ILE A 128 -11.23 -11.78 -1.04
N LYS A 129 -11.61 -12.44 0.04
CA LYS A 129 -13.01 -12.83 0.29
C LYS A 129 -13.95 -11.62 0.28
N MET A 130 -13.56 -10.50 0.89
CA MET A 130 -14.39 -9.30 1.06
C MET A 130 -14.31 -8.32 -0.12
N SER A 131 -13.29 -8.40 -0.95
CA SER A 131 -13.04 -7.52 -2.10
C SER A 131 -13.70 -8.05 -3.37
N ASP A 132 -13.92 -7.18 -4.34
CA ASP A 132 -14.33 -7.56 -5.71
C ASP A 132 -13.12 -7.80 -6.61
N GLY A 133 -11.95 -7.28 -6.26
CA GLY A 133 -10.66 -7.49 -6.91
C GLY A 133 -9.51 -7.06 -6.03
N ILE A 134 -8.29 -7.33 -6.46
CA ILE A 134 -7.05 -7.02 -5.74
C ILE A 134 -6.11 -6.24 -6.67
N MET A 135 -5.34 -5.33 -6.09
CA MET A 135 -4.21 -4.70 -6.77
C MET A 135 -2.92 -5.01 -5.99
N VAL A 136 -1.96 -5.62 -6.66
CA VAL A 136 -0.59 -5.79 -6.15
C VAL A 136 0.16 -4.50 -6.43
N ALA A 137 0.22 -3.61 -5.42
CA ALA A 137 0.85 -2.29 -5.54
C ALA A 137 2.34 -2.39 -5.20
N ARG A 138 3.14 -2.90 -6.16
CA ARG A 138 4.53 -3.33 -5.96
C ARG A 138 5.46 -2.24 -5.43
N GLY A 139 5.22 -0.98 -5.83
CA GLY A 139 6.01 0.17 -5.37
C GLY A 139 5.90 0.37 -3.86
N ASP A 140 4.68 0.42 -3.36
CA ASP A 140 4.40 0.59 -1.93
C ASP A 140 4.75 -0.66 -1.13
N LEU A 141 4.40 -1.84 -1.67
CA LEU A 141 4.69 -3.11 -1.01
C LEU A 141 6.20 -3.32 -0.82
N GLY A 142 7.03 -2.96 -1.81
CA GLY A 142 8.49 -3.08 -1.73
C GLY A 142 9.18 -2.08 -0.79
N VAL A 143 8.43 -1.12 -0.21
CA VAL A 143 8.90 -0.28 0.91
C VAL A 143 8.65 -0.96 2.26
N GLU A 144 7.58 -1.75 2.34
CA GLU A 144 7.10 -2.39 3.57
C GLU A 144 7.64 -3.81 3.77
N VAL A 145 8.01 -4.49 2.69
CA VAL A 145 8.62 -5.83 2.70
C VAL A 145 9.95 -5.81 1.96
N PRO A 146 10.85 -6.79 2.20
CA PRO A 146 12.09 -6.90 1.40
C PRO A 146 11.78 -6.92 -0.10
N ALA A 147 12.47 -6.08 -0.86
CA ALA A 147 12.19 -5.90 -2.29
C ALA A 147 12.33 -7.21 -3.09
N GLU A 148 13.24 -8.09 -2.67
CA GLU A 148 13.45 -9.42 -3.25
C GLU A 148 12.29 -10.40 -3.05
N GLU A 149 11.42 -10.14 -2.07
CA GLU A 149 10.24 -10.97 -1.81
C GLU A 149 9.04 -10.57 -2.69
N VAL A 150 9.01 -9.32 -3.18
CA VAL A 150 7.87 -8.79 -3.96
C VAL A 150 7.52 -9.66 -5.17
N PRO A 151 8.46 -10.17 -5.98
CA PRO A 151 8.12 -11.02 -7.12
C PRO A 151 7.44 -12.34 -6.73
N MET A 152 7.86 -12.93 -5.61
CA MET A 152 7.22 -14.16 -5.11
C MET A 152 5.85 -13.88 -4.50
N LEU A 153 5.70 -12.79 -3.75
CA LEU A 153 4.41 -12.34 -3.22
C LEU A 153 3.43 -12.05 -4.36
N GLN A 154 3.87 -11.38 -5.43
CA GLN A 154 3.04 -11.15 -6.62
C GLN A 154 2.44 -12.45 -7.13
N LYS A 155 3.24 -13.49 -7.35
CA LYS A 155 2.77 -14.80 -7.85
C LYS A 155 1.75 -15.44 -6.92
N VAL A 156 2.03 -15.42 -5.62
CA VAL A 156 1.12 -15.97 -4.60
C VAL A 156 -0.22 -15.22 -4.59
N LEU A 157 -0.18 -13.88 -4.64
CA LEU A 157 -1.37 -13.03 -4.64
C LEU A 157 -2.22 -13.26 -5.89
N ILE A 158 -1.60 -13.30 -7.07
CA ILE A 158 -2.26 -13.57 -8.34
C ILE A 158 -2.92 -14.95 -8.31
N HIS A 159 -2.19 -15.99 -7.92
CA HIS A 159 -2.71 -17.35 -7.85
C HIS A 159 -3.93 -17.47 -6.90
N LYS A 160 -3.87 -16.82 -5.74
CA LYS A 160 -5.01 -16.79 -4.80
C LYS A 160 -6.23 -16.08 -5.40
N CYS A 161 -6.03 -14.98 -6.13
CA CYS A 161 -7.12 -14.27 -6.82
C CYS A 161 -7.73 -15.13 -7.92
N GLN A 162 -6.91 -15.80 -8.74
CA GLN A 162 -7.36 -16.73 -9.77
C GLN A 162 -8.20 -17.87 -9.16
N ALA A 163 -7.72 -18.49 -8.08
CA ALA A 163 -8.44 -19.54 -7.38
C ALA A 163 -9.79 -19.05 -6.82
N ALA A 164 -9.89 -17.78 -6.44
CA ALA A 164 -11.11 -17.14 -5.96
C ALA A 164 -12.01 -16.59 -7.09
N GLY A 165 -11.58 -16.68 -8.36
CA GLY A 165 -12.29 -16.12 -9.50
C GLY A 165 -12.40 -14.59 -9.48
N LYS A 166 -11.41 -13.90 -8.92
CA LYS A 166 -11.40 -12.43 -8.77
C LYS A 166 -10.32 -11.79 -9.63
N PRO A 167 -10.59 -10.62 -10.24
CA PRO A 167 -9.59 -9.90 -11.01
C PRO A 167 -8.45 -9.44 -10.12
N VAL A 168 -7.25 -9.45 -10.69
CA VAL A 168 -6.04 -8.93 -10.05
C VAL A 168 -5.33 -7.96 -11.00
N ILE A 169 -4.84 -6.85 -10.44
CA ILE A 169 -4.08 -5.83 -11.15
C ILE A 169 -2.67 -5.84 -10.60
N THR A 170 -1.68 -6.10 -11.46
CA THR A 170 -0.27 -5.89 -11.13
C THR A 170 0.10 -4.45 -11.46
N ALA A 171 0.50 -3.68 -10.46
CA ALA A 171 0.65 -2.24 -10.59
C ALA A 171 2.04 -1.74 -10.19
N THR A 172 2.44 -0.66 -10.83
CA THR A 172 3.63 0.15 -10.60
C THR A 172 4.96 -0.52 -10.94
N GLN A 173 6.02 0.28 -11.07
CA GLN A 173 7.39 -0.13 -11.39
C GLN A 173 7.50 -1.01 -12.66
N MET A 174 6.67 -0.73 -13.66
CA MET A 174 6.73 -1.34 -14.98
C MET A 174 7.29 -0.34 -15.99
N LEU A 175 8.28 -0.77 -16.79
CA LEU A 175 8.86 0.00 -17.90
C LEU A 175 9.37 1.39 -17.50
N GLU A 176 9.85 1.55 -16.27
CA GLU A 176 10.25 2.84 -15.69
C GLU A 176 11.32 3.55 -16.53
N SER A 177 12.26 2.80 -17.11
CA SER A 177 13.29 3.38 -17.97
C SER A 177 12.73 4.06 -19.21
N MET A 178 11.51 3.68 -19.65
CA MET A 178 10.85 4.28 -20.81
C MET A 178 10.30 5.68 -20.55
N CYS A 179 10.31 6.17 -19.31
CA CYS A 179 10.07 7.58 -19.04
C CYS A 179 11.12 8.48 -19.71
N ASN A 180 12.36 7.96 -19.91
CA ASN A 180 13.48 8.71 -20.48
C ASN A 180 14.08 8.05 -21.73
N ASN A 181 13.77 6.79 -22.01
CA ASN A 181 14.34 6.01 -23.10
C ASN A 181 13.25 5.46 -24.02
N PRO A 182 13.50 5.34 -25.34
CA PRO A 182 12.49 4.80 -26.26
C PRO A 182 12.29 3.29 -26.18
N ARG A 183 13.13 2.58 -25.41
CA ARG A 183 13.06 1.12 -25.25
C ARG A 183 13.28 0.74 -23.80
N PRO A 184 12.57 -0.30 -23.30
CA PRO A 184 12.77 -0.84 -21.96
C PRO A 184 14.07 -1.62 -21.86
N THR A 185 14.51 -1.86 -20.65
CA THR A 185 15.55 -2.85 -20.36
C THR A 185 15.04 -4.28 -20.56
N ARG A 186 15.94 -5.25 -20.66
CA ARG A 186 15.57 -6.68 -20.73
C ARG A 186 14.87 -7.14 -19.46
N ALA A 187 15.30 -6.62 -18.29
CA ALA A 187 14.68 -6.94 -17.01
C ALA A 187 13.22 -6.46 -16.96
N GLU A 188 12.95 -5.23 -17.40
CA GLU A 188 11.59 -4.69 -17.46
C GLU A 188 10.69 -5.46 -18.44
N THR A 189 11.23 -5.87 -19.59
CA THR A 189 10.48 -6.70 -20.55
C THR A 189 10.11 -8.05 -19.93
N SER A 190 11.05 -8.66 -19.19
CA SER A 190 10.82 -9.92 -18.48
C SER A 190 9.80 -9.74 -17.37
N ASP A 191 9.83 -8.62 -16.64
CA ASP A 191 8.88 -8.31 -15.58
C ASP A 191 7.44 -8.23 -16.10
N VAL A 192 7.22 -7.46 -17.19
CA VAL A 192 5.89 -7.36 -17.81
C VAL A 192 5.41 -8.71 -18.33
N ALA A 193 6.29 -9.48 -18.97
CA ALA A 193 5.93 -10.83 -19.45
C ALA A 193 5.51 -11.74 -18.28
N ASN A 194 6.25 -11.74 -17.18
CA ASN A 194 5.90 -12.53 -15.99
C ASN A 194 4.57 -12.07 -15.38
N ALA A 195 4.33 -10.76 -15.27
CA ALA A 195 3.07 -10.24 -14.74
C ALA A 195 1.84 -10.65 -15.55
N ILE A 196 2.02 -10.97 -16.84
CA ILE A 196 0.94 -11.48 -17.72
C ILE A 196 0.81 -13.01 -17.61
N LEU A 197 1.94 -13.70 -17.44
CA LEU A 197 1.97 -15.17 -17.38
C LEU A 197 1.55 -15.71 -16.01
N ASP A 198 1.76 -14.91 -14.95
CA ASP A 198 1.36 -15.26 -13.58
C ASP A 198 -0.16 -15.27 -13.45
#